data_814a2699978887adc0abd10f818c2c3e
#
_entry.id   814a2699978887adc0abd10f818c2c3e
#
_cell.length_a   1.000
_cell.length_b   1.000
_cell.length_c   1.000
_cell.angle_alpha   90.00
_cell.angle_beta   90.00
_cell.angle_gamma   90.00
#
_symmetry.space_group_name_H-M   'P 1'
#
loop_
_entity.id
_entity.type
_entity.pdbx_description
1 polymer ?
#
loop_
_entity_poly.entity_id
_entity_poly.type
_entity_poly.pdbx_seq_one_letter_code
_entity_poly.pdbx_strand_id
1 'polypeptide(L)'
;ALYEGHHWRAPRVVAPVGVIVENLENFIELERTLTLVSGLLHREPGDIELIYGAGNQVTNCLNTVFLNTFIELHCLFDVDPGGLRMYATLRRQLPKAYLRFLVPTDIEKRLERSRYSLSEQGGQDVLQYVGVSPELDQLIRYMRQKNTVLEQETYLLKLPSDGVQA
;
A
#
# COMPACT_ATOMS: atom_id res chain seq x y z
N ALA A 1 2.28 -13.55 12.23
CA ALA A 1 2.26 -13.35 13.68
C ALA A 1 0.94 -13.88 14.23
N LEU A 2 0.98 -14.57 15.36
CA LEU A 2 -0.20 -15.07 16.06
C LEU A 2 -0.29 -14.34 17.41
N TYR A 3 -1.48 -13.82 17.72
CA TYR A 3 -1.77 -13.26 19.03
C TYR A 3 -2.46 -14.33 19.87
N GLU A 4 -1.78 -14.79 20.92
CA GLU A 4 -2.32 -15.77 21.85
C GLU A 4 -2.44 -15.15 23.26
N GLY A 5 -3.66 -14.89 23.71
CA GLY A 5 -3.92 -14.27 24.99
C GLY A 5 -3.36 -12.86 25.09
N HIS A 6 -2.32 -12.64 25.89
CA HIS A 6 -1.66 -11.34 26.04
C HIS A 6 -0.26 -11.31 25.42
N HIS A 7 0.12 -12.31 24.64
CA HIS A 7 1.45 -12.43 24.05
C HIS A 7 1.41 -12.57 22.54
N TRP A 8 2.28 -11.83 21.87
CA TRP A 8 2.54 -12.01 20.44
C TRP A 8 3.54 -13.14 20.23
N ARG A 9 3.15 -14.14 19.45
CA ARG A 9 4.09 -15.07 18.83
C ARG A 9 4.31 -14.62 17.40
N ALA A 10 5.28 -13.77 17.20
CA ALA A 10 5.74 -13.39 15.88
C ALA A 10 7.04 -14.14 15.56
N PRO A 11 7.26 -14.53 14.30
CA PRO A 11 8.60 -14.88 13.88
C PRO A 11 9.52 -13.69 14.18
N ARG A 12 10.79 -13.97 14.42
CA ARG A 12 11.78 -12.90 14.59
C ARG A 12 11.78 -12.06 13.32
N VAL A 13 11.48 -10.77 13.45
CA VAL A 13 11.63 -9.82 12.36
C VAL A 13 13.10 -9.77 11.98
N VAL A 14 13.42 -10.10 10.75
CA VAL A 14 14.79 -10.19 10.25
C VAL A 14 15.15 -8.93 9.48
N ALA A 15 14.19 -8.34 8.78
CA ALA A 15 14.40 -7.16 7.95
C ALA A 15 13.90 -5.88 8.65
N PRO A 16 14.63 -4.75 8.52
CA PRO A 16 14.24 -3.49 9.15
C PRO A 16 13.05 -2.80 8.48
N VAL A 17 12.78 -3.14 7.21
CA VAL A 17 11.74 -2.54 6.38
C VAL A 17 10.58 -3.51 6.21
N GLY A 18 9.38 -3.13 6.65
CA GLY A 18 8.16 -3.89 6.42
C GLY A 18 7.35 -3.28 5.27
N VAL A 19 6.86 -4.12 4.37
CA VAL A 19 5.91 -3.72 3.32
C VAL A 19 4.61 -4.48 3.51
N ILE A 20 3.55 -3.76 3.84
CA ILE A 20 2.22 -4.32 4.02
C ILE A 20 1.55 -4.41 2.66
N VAL A 21 1.24 -5.63 2.25
CA VAL A 21 0.57 -5.95 0.99
C VAL A 21 -0.89 -6.28 1.31
N GLU A 22 -1.82 -5.53 0.73
CA GLU A 22 -3.25 -5.71 1.00
C GLU A 22 -3.79 -6.99 0.36
N ASN A 23 -3.45 -7.19 -0.91
CA ASN A 23 -4.01 -8.21 -1.77
C ASN A 23 -3.24 -9.53 -1.65
N LEU A 24 -3.99 -10.65 -1.62
CA LEU A 24 -3.42 -11.99 -1.52
C LEU A 24 -2.62 -12.37 -2.77
N GLU A 25 -3.07 -11.99 -3.96
CA GLU A 25 -2.40 -12.32 -5.22
C GLU A 25 -1.00 -11.69 -5.27
N ASN A 26 -0.88 -10.40 -4.95
CA ASN A 26 0.41 -9.74 -4.84
C ASN A 26 1.30 -10.36 -3.76
N PHE A 27 0.72 -10.81 -2.65
CA PHE A 27 1.49 -11.48 -1.60
C PHE A 27 1.99 -12.86 -2.02
N ILE A 28 1.21 -13.63 -2.79
CA ILE A 28 1.60 -14.94 -3.33
C ILE A 28 2.66 -14.79 -4.43
N GLU A 29 2.55 -13.76 -5.28
CA GLU A 29 3.52 -13.40 -6.32
C GLU A 29 4.80 -12.78 -5.73
N LEU A 30 5.38 -13.48 -4.74
CA LEU A 30 6.44 -13.00 -3.85
C LEU A 30 7.61 -12.36 -4.60
N GLU A 31 8.18 -13.07 -5.58
CA GLU A 31 9.36 -12.61 -6.33
C GLU A 31 9.08 -11.34 -7.12
N ARG A 32 7.92 -11.27 -7.76
CA ARG A 32 7.50 -10.10 -8.55
C ARG A 32 7.23 -8.91 -7.65
N THR A 33 6.54 -9.13 -6.53
CA THR A 33 6.25 -8.09 -5.55
C THR A 33 7.54 -7.58 -4.89
N LEU A 34 8.46 -8.48 -4.49
CA LEU A 34 9.76 -8.07 -3.97
C LEU A 34 10.58 -7.29 -5.00
N THR A 35 10.59 -7.70 -6.25
CA THR A 35 11.26 -6.96 -7.33
C THR A 35 10.69 -5.55 -7.48
N LEU A 36 9.35 -5.43 -7.48
CA LEU A 36 8.69 -4.12 -7.54
C LEU A 36 9.07 -3.23 -6.36
N VAL A 37 8.91 -3.72 -5.13
CA VAL A 37 9.13 -2.90 -3.93
C VAL A 37 10.61 -2.58 -3.72
N SER A 38 11.52 -3.50 -4.05
CA SER A 38 12.98 -3.25 -4.05
C SER A 38 13.35 -2.10 -4.96
N GLY A 39 12.79 -2.10 -6.19
CA GLY A 39 12.99 -1.02 -7.15
C GLY A 39 12.43 0.32 -6.65
N LEU A 40 11.25 0.32 -6.05
CA LEU A 40 10.60 1.54 -5.53
C LEU A 40 11.31 2.12 -4.30
N LEU A 41 11.84 1.26 -3.44
CA LEU A 41 12.49 1.65 -2.19
C LEU A 41 14.01 1.81 -2.31
N HIS A 42 14.60 1.40 -3.44
CA HIS A 42 16.06 1.32 -3.62
C HIS A 42 16.73 0.53 -2.49
N ARG A 43 16.16 -0.66 -2.19
CA ARG A 43 16.62 -1.58 -1.14
C ARG A 43 16.83 -2.97 -1.74
N GLU A 44 17.74 -3.72 -1.14
CA GLU A 44 17.91 -5.13 -1.48
C GLU A 44 16.69 -5.95 -1.00
N PRO A 45 16.29 -7.01 -1.73
CA PRO A 45 15.17 -7.86 -1.31
C PRO A 45 15.32 -8.44 0.09
N GLY A 46 16.56 -8.73 0.53
CA GLY A 46 16.85 -9.25 1.86
C GLY A 46 16.63 -8.26 3.01
N ASP A 47 16.51 -6.96 2.71
CA ASP A 47 16.22 -5.91 3.69
C ASP A 47 14.71 -5.66 3.85
N ILE A 48 13.88 -6.37 3.09
CA ILE A 48 12.43 -6.15 3.03
C ILE A 48 11.69 -7.38 3.52
N GLU A 49 10.74 -7.17 4.42
CA GLU A 49 9.81 -8.18 4.87
C GLU A 49 8.40 -7.87 4.38
N LEU A 50 7.81 -8.78 3.58
CA LEU A 50 6.43 -8.62 3.13
C LEU A 50 5.47 -9.10 4.21
N ILE A 51 4.48 -8.28 4.49
CA ILE A 51 3.44 -8.51 5.50
C ILE A 51 2.10 -8.61 4.79
N TYR A 52 1.43 -9.76 4.88
CA TYR A 52 0.07 -9.88 4.36
C TYR A 52 -0.91 -9.13 5.25
N GLY A 53 -1.53 -8.11 4.69
CA GLY A 53 -2.47 -7.24 5.40
C GLY A 53 -3.85 -7.85 5.58
N ALA A 54 -4.22 -8.83 4.75
CA ALA A 54 -5.54 -9.46 4.75
C ALA A 54 -6.69 -8.43 4.72
N GLY A 55 -6.61 -7.48 3.80
CA GLY A 55 -7.52 -6.36 3.70
C GLY A 55 -7.50 -5.53 4.98
N ASN A 56 -8.67 -5.18 5.50
CA ASN A 56 -8.81 -4.35 6.70
C ASN A 56 -8.26 -4.98 8.00
N GLN A 57 -7.89 -6.26 8.03
CA GLN A 57 -7.43 -6.90 9.27
C GLN A 57 -6.13 -6.31 9.78
N VAL A 58 -5.28 -5.79 8.91
CA VAL A 58 -4.03 -5.13 9.31
C VAL A 58 -4.27 -3.92 10.21
N THR A 59 -5.42 -3.26 10.08
CA THR A 59 -5.79 -2.08 10.89
C THR A 59 -6.33 -2.42 12.28
N ASN A 60 -6.41 -3.71 12.64
CA ASN A 60 -6.74 -4.10 13.99
C ASN A 60 -5.65 -3.59 14.94
N CYS A 61 -6.04 -2.90 16.00
CA CYS A 61 -5.10 -2.32 16.98
C CYS A 61 -4.18 -3.37 17.63
N LEU A 62 -4.57 -4.63 17.67
CA LEU A 62 -3.74 -5.73 18.15
C LEU A 62 -2.45 -5.91 17.31
N ASN A 63 -2.45 -5.49 16.04
CA ASN A 63 -1.29 -5.58 15.18
C ASN A 63 -0.24 -4.49 15.45
N THR A 64 -0.58 -3.44 16.18
CA THR A 64 0.32 -2.29 16.41
C THR A 64 1.63 -2.69 17.09
N VAL A 65 1.58 -3.67 18.01
CA VAL A 65 2.78 -4.17 18.69
C VAL A 65 3.76 -4.79 17.69
N PHE A 66 3.26 -5.62 16.78
CA PHE A 66 4.08 -6.23 15.73
C PHE A 66 4.57 -5.18 14.73
N LEU A 67 3.69 -4.31 14.25
CA LEU A 67 4.03 -3.30 13.25
C LEU A 67 5.05 -2.28 13.78
N ASN A 68 5.04 -1.97 15.08
CA ASN A 68 6.05 -1.10 15.70
C ASN A 68 7.44 -1.75 15.84
N THR A 69 7.61 -3.01 15.47
CA THR A 69 8.95 -3.65 15.45
C THR A 69 9.78 -3.27 14.24
N PHE A 70 9.15 -2.74 13.19
CA PHE A 70 9.84 -2.28 11.98
C PHE A 70 10.34 -0.84 12.13
N ILE A 71 11.50 -0.55 11.55
CA ILE A 71 12.06 0.82 11.49
C ILE A 71 11.28 1.65 10.47
N GLU A 72 10.99 1.04 9.33
CA GLU A 72 10.21 1.63 8.24
C GLU A 72 9.05 0.71 7.89
N LEU A 73 7.89 1.29 7.63
CA LEU A 73 6.70 0.60 7.13
C LEU A 73 6.21 1.27 5.86
N HIS A 74 5.88 0.46 4.89
CA HIS A 74 5.28 0.91 3.64
C HIS A 74 3.98 0.18 3.39
N CYS A 75 2.96 0.89 2.94
CA CYS A 75 1.66 0.34 2.62
C CYS A 75 1.53 0.25 1.10
N LEU A 76 1.63 -0.95 0.56
CA LEU A 76 1.31 -1.24 -0.83
C LEU A 76 -0.16 -1.65 -0.87
N PHE A 77 -1.05 -0.68 -1.06
CA PHE A 77 -2.50 -0.84 -1.02
C PHE A 77 -3.12 -0.42 -2.35
N ASP A 78 -4.39 -0.75 -2.52
CA ASP A 78 -5.19 -0.22 -3.62
C ASP A 78 -5.25 1.32 -3.55
N VAL A 79 -5.21 1.96 -4.71
CA VAL A 79 -5.46 3.41 -4.80
C VAL A 79 -6.97 3.61 -4.98
N ASP A 80 -7.68 3.41 -3.88
CA ASP A 80 -9.12 3.55 -3.76
C ASP A 80 -9.50 4.11 -2.37
N PRO A 81 -10.77 4.44 -2.11
CA PRO A 81 -11.20 4.93 -0.80
C PRO A 81 -10.90 3.95 0.35
N GLY A 82 -10.89 2.63 0.08
CA GLY A 82 -10.58 1.58 1.05
C GLY A 82 -9.12 1.61 1.49
N GLY A 83 -8.20 1.57 0.52
CA GLY A 83 -6.76 1.63 0.77
C GLY A 83 -6.31 2.92 1.45
N LEU A 84 -6.90 4.08 1.03
CA LEU A 84 -6.64 5.36 1.70
C LEU A 84 -7.10 5.35 3.16
N ARG A 85 -8.28 4.78 3.43
CA ARG A 85 -8.82 4.64 4.79
C ARG A 85 -7.92 3.78 5.67
N MET A 86 -7.45 2.65 5.15
CA MET A 86 -6.56 1.75 5.88
C MET A 86 -5.25 2.46 6.24
N TYR A 87 -4.63 3.13 5.28
CA TYR A 87 -3.42 3.91 5.54
C TYR A 87 -3.62 5.00 6.59
N ALA A 88 -4.68 5.80 6.47
CA ALA A 88 -4.99 6.84 7.45
C ALA A 88 -5.24 6.27 8.85
N THR A 89 -5.83 5.07 8.94
CA THR A 89 -6.01 4.36 10.21
C THR A 89 -4.67 3.93 10.80
N LEU A 90 -3.79 3.32 10.01
CA LEU A 90 -2.45 2.92 10.45
C LEU A 90 -1.61 4.14 10.89
N ARG A 91 -1.68 5.26 10.17
CA ARG A 91 -1.00 6.50 10.56
C ARG A 91 -1.41 6.98 11.95
N ARG A 92 -2.70 6.90 12.29
CA ARG A 92 -3.20 7.27 13.63
C ARG A 92 -2.77 6.27 14.71
N GLN A 93 -2.73 4.97 14.38
CA GLN A 93 -2.35 3.92 15.31
C GLN A 93 -0.84 3.86 15.56
N LEU A 94 -0.04 4.27 14.59
CA LEU A 94 1.42 4.21 14.59
C LEU A 94 2.04 5.62 14.45
N PRO A 95 1.77 6.55 15.37
CA PRO A 95 2.12 7.97 15.20
C PRO A 95 3.63 8.22 15.18
N LYS A 96 4.43 7.28 15.70
CA LYS A 96 5.90 7.38 15.74
C LYS A 96 6.58 6.58 14.62
N ALA A 97 5.83 5.74 13.89
CA ALA A 97 6.40 4.94 12.83
C ALA A 97 6.69 5.79 11.58
N TYR A 98 7.79 5.48 10.91
CA TYR A 98 7.99 5.95 9.55
C TYR A 98 7.08 5.15 8.63
N LEU A 99 5.92 5.69 8.32
CA LEU A 99 4.90 5.02 7.52
C LEU A 99 4.62 5.81 6.23
N ARG A 100 4.69 5.14 5.07
CA ARG A 100 4.42 5.73 3.75
C ARG A 100 3.43 4.90 2.95
N PHE A 101 2.63 5.57 2.13
CA PHE A 101 1.85 4.93 1.08
C PHE A 101 2.75 4.70 -0.13
N LEU A 102 2.89 3.45 -0.57
CA LEU A 102 3.80 3.05 -1.64
C LEU A 102 3.01 2.79 -2.91
N VAL A 103 3.40 3.45 -3.98
CA VAL A 103 2.81 3.27 -5.32
C VAL A 103 3.91 3.23 -6.38
N PRO A 104 3.65 2.61 -7.54
CA PRO A 104 4.54 2.69 -8.70
C PRO A 104 4.84 4.13 -9.11
N THR A 105 6.03 4.39 -9.61
CA THR A 105 6.44 5.73 -10.07
C THR A 105 5.59 6.25 -11.22
N ASP A 106 4.96 5.37 -11.97
CA ASP A 106 4.09 5.66 -13.12
C ASP A 106 2.59 5.69 -12.73
N ILE A 107 2.28 5.92 -11.43
CA ILE A 107 0.92 5.84 -10.87
C ILE A 107 -0.10 6.71 -11.62
N GLU A 108 0.29 7.92 -12.05
CA GLU A 108 -0.60 8.81 -12.80
C GLU A 108 -1.03 8.19 -14.14
N LYS A 109 -0.09 7.61 -14.88
CA LYS A 109 -0.38 6.90 -16.13
C LYS A 109 -1.25 5.66 -15.90
N ARG A 110 -1.04 4.95 -14.77
CA ARG A 110 -1.86 3.79 -14.40
C ARG A 110 -3.29 4.20 -14.10
N LEU A 111 -3.50 5.25 -13.33
CA LEU A 111 -4.82 5.81 -13.06
C LEU A 111 -5.52 6.28 -14.35
N GLU A 112 -4.79 6.92 -15.26
CA GLU A 112 -5.33 7.36 -16.56
C GLU A 112 -5.81 6.19 -17.42
N ARG A 113 -5.17 5.04 -17.32
CA ARG A 113 -5.51 3.82 -18.08
C ARG A 113 -6.41 2.86 -17.31
N SER A 114 -6.75 3.18 -16.07
CA SER A 114 -7.62 2.34 -15.25
C SER A 114 -9.01 2.22 -15.86
N ARG A 115 -9.57 1.02 -15.76
CA ARG A 115 -10.95 0.71 -16.19
C ARG A 115 -11.97 0.91 -15.07
N TYR A 116 -11.49 1.15 -13.85
CA TYR A 116 -12.33 1.29 -12.67
C TYR A 116 -12.57 2.77 -12.38
N SER A 117 -13.83 3.15 -12.37
CA SER A 117 -14.24 4.51 -12.09
C SER A 117 -14.36 4.77 -10.60
N LEU A 118 -13.92 5.93 -10.15
CA LEU A 118 -14.19 6.44 -8.82
C LEU A 118 -15.68 6.84 -8.75
N SER A 119 -16.45 6.21 -7.86
CA SER A 119 -17.86 6.59 -7.67
C SER A 119 -17.96 8.01 -7.11
N GLU A 120 -19.13 8.65 -7.30
CA GLU A 120 -19.39 10.00 -6.73
C GLU A 120 -19.20 10.00 -5.21
N GLN A 121 -19.74 9.00 -4.52
CA GLN A 121 -19.56 8.83 -3.09
C GLN A 121 -18.09 8.62 -2.72
N GLY A 122 -17.38 7.76 -3.46
CA GLY A 122 -15.94 7.56 -3.29
C GLY A 122 -15.14 8.84 -3.44
N GLY A 123 -15.52 9.69 -4.43
CA GLY A 123 -14.92 11.01 -4.64
C GLY A 123 -15.12 12.00 -3.48
N GLN A 124 -16.21 11.87 -2.74
CA GLN A 124 -16.44 12.61 -1.49
C GLN A 124 -15.68 11.96 -0.33
N ASP A 125 -15.72 10.66 -0.23
CA ASP A 125 -15.09 9.91 0.86
C ASP A 125 -13.57 10.12 0.92
N VAL A 126 -12.87 10.21 -0.23
CA VAL A 126 -11.43 10.42 -0.24
C VAL A 126 -11.01 11.79 0.30
N LEU A 127 -11.89 12.80 0.24
CA LEU A 127 -11.58 14.16 0.73
C LEU A 127 -11.30 14.22 2.23
N GLN A 128 -11.87 13.30 3.01
CA GLN A 128 -11.60 13.23 4.46
C GLN A 128 -10.13 12.88 4.79
N TYR A 129 -9.38 12.38 3.81
CA TYR A 129 -7.97 11.99 3.99
C TYR A 129 -6.98 13.05 3.49
N VAL A 130 -7.47 14.19 2.99
CA VAL A 130 -6.62 15.32 2.63
C VAL A 130 -5.93 15.86 3.89
N GLY A 131 -4.62 16.10 3.77
CA GLY A 131 -3.78 16.56 4.88
C GLY A 131 -3.22 15.44 5.77
N VAL A 132 -3.52 14.15 5.48
CA VAL A 132 -2.94 13.02 6.22
C VAL A 132 -1.45 12.86 5.87
N SER A 133 -1.11 12.97 4.60
CA SER A 133 0.28 13.03 4.13
C SER A 133 0.35 13.64 2.72
N PRO A 134 1.51 14.22 2.33
CA PRO A 134 1.68 14.77 0.97
C PRO A 134 1.44 13.74 -0.14
N GLU A 135 1.83 12.49 0.09
CA GLU A 135 1.64 11.39 -0.85
C GLU A 135 0.14 11.12 -1.09
N LEU A 136 -0.66 11.09 -0.01
CA LEU A 136 -2.10 10.93 -0.12
C LEU A 136 -2.77 12.10 -0.83
N ASP A 137 -2.35 13.31 -0.53
CA ASP A 137 -2.89 14.51 -1.18
C ASP A 137 -2.69 14.45 -2.70
N GLN A 138 -1.52 13.98 -3.13
CA GLN A 138 -1.22 13.80 -4.54
C GLN A 138 -2.08 12.69 -5.17
N LEU A 139 -2.21 11.54 -4.50
CA LEU A 139 -3.06 10.43 -4.98
C LEU A 139 -4.52 10.84 -5.10
N ILE A 140 -5.07 11.49 -4.07
CA ILE A 140 -6.46 11.99 -4.07
C ILE A 140 -6.68 12.95 -5.25
N ARG A 141 -5.72 13.83 -5.51
CA ARG A 141 -5.77 14.74 -6.66
C ARG A 141 -5.85 13.96 -7.97
N TYR A 142 -4.97 12.97 -8.18
CA TYR A 142 -4.96 12.16 -9.40
C TYR A 142 -6.26 11.36 -9.56
N MET A 143 -6.70 10.66 -8.50
CA MET A 143 -7.96 9.90 -8.50
C MET A 143 -9.14 10.77 -8.94
N ARG A 144 -9.27 11.97 -8.38
CA ARG A 144 -10.36 12.89 -8.70
C ARG A 144 -10.24 13.50 -10.09
N GLN A 145 -9.03 13.87 -10.52
CA GLN A 145 -8.80 14.43 -11.87
C GLN A 145 -9.09 13.41 -12.97
N LYS A 146 -8.71 12.16 -12.77
CA LYS A 146 -8.91 11.09 -13.73
C LYS A 146 -10.25 10.36 -13.54
N ASN A 147 -10.94 10.61 -12.42
CA ASN A 147 -12.16 9.92 -11.99
C ASN A 147 -11.99 8.39 -11.94
N THR A 148 -10.85 7.92 -11.45
CA THR A 148 -10.48 6.49 -11.46
C THR A 148 -9.91 6.05 -10.13
N VAL A 149 -9.94 4.74 -9.90
CA VAL A 149 -9.26 4.01 -8.83
C VAL A 149 -8.32 2.98 -9.44
N LEU A 150 -7.43 2.40 -8.65
CA LEU A 150 -6.47 1.41 -9.14
C LEU A 150 -6.30 0.28 -8.15
N GLU A 151 -6.49 -0.95 -8.63
CA GLU A 151 -6.26 -2.17 -7.87
C GLU A 151 -4.75 -2.52 -7.86
N GLN A 152 -4.29 -3.02 -6.73
CA GLN A 152 -2.90 -3.35 -6.47
C GLN A 152 -2.32 -4.39 -7.42
N GLU A 153 -3.14 -5.36 -7.88
CA GLU A 153 -2.72 -6.39 -8.84
C GLU A 153 -2.14 -5.79 -10.12
N THR A 154 -2.65 -4.63 -10.51
CA THR A 154 -2.17 -3.92 -11.71
C THR A 154 -0.73 -3.43 -11.57
N TYR A 155 -0.20 -3.33 -10.33
CA TYR A 155 1.18 -2.86 -10.10
C TYR A 155 2.22 -3.83 -10.68
N LEU A 156 1.89 -5.11 -10.72
CA LEU A 156 2.76 -6.16 -11.28
C LEU A 156 2.69 -6.22 -12.82
N LEU A 157 1.77 -5.50 -13.45
CA LEU A 157 1.66 -5.45 -14.90
C LEU A 157 2.63 -4.41 -15.46
N LYS A 158 3.34 -4.78 -16.52
CA LYS A 158 4.09 -3.80 -17.32
C LYS A 158 3.10 -2.98 -18.14
N LEU A 159 3.14 -1.65 -18.01
CA LEU A 159 2.41 -0.81 -18.95
C LEU A 159 3.03 -0.95 -20.34
N PRO A 160 2.22 -1.01 -21.41
CA PRO A 160 2.74 -0.88 -22.78
C PRO A 160 3.55 0.42 -22.89
N SER A 161 4.75 0.33 -23.44
CA SER A 161 5.54 1.51 -23.78
C SER A 161 4.75 2.39 -24.77
N ASP A 162 4.70 3.69 -24.52
CA ASP A 162 4.10 4.64 -25.46
C ASP A 162 4.89 4.56 -26.78
N GLY A 163 4.38 3.86 -27.78
CA GLY A 163 5.02 3.87 -29.10
C GLY A 163 5.19 2.55 -29.84
N VAL A 164 4.27 1.58 -29.73
CA VAL A 164 4.10 0.59 -30.80
C VAL A 164 2.60 0.49 -31.10
N GLN A 165 2.14 1.38 -31.97
CA GLN A 165 0.97 1.09 -32.78
C GLN A 165 1.41 0.03 -33.80
N ALA A 166 0.86 -1.17 -33.70
CA ALA A 166 0.91 -2.17 -34.73
C ALA A 166 -0.12 -1.85 -35.81
#